data_3e5dd6eb2f03c66a88f16b727fdd705f
#
_entry.id   3e5dd6eb2f03c66a88f16b727fdd705f
#
_cell.length_a   1.000
_cell.length_b   1.000
_cell.length_c   1.000
_cell.angle_alpha   90.00
_cell.angle_beta   90.00
_cell.angle_gamma   90.00
#
_symmetry.space_group_name_H-M   'P 1'
#
loop_
_entity.id
_entity.type
_entity.pdbx_description
1 polymer ?
#
loop_
_entity_poly.entity_id
_entity_poly.type
_entity_poly.pdbx_seq_one_letter_code
_entity_poly.pdbx_strand_id
1 'polypeptide(L)'
;MKIYTKSIFSFLLINLFVLNISAQDIYFPEAGTWQEKDPKSFNLDFSEAIQFAEANEYSESKDLRQAILKGFQHEPYHEILGPTKRRGGPAGIILKDGYLVAKWGDTKRVDMTFSVTKSFLSTTALLALDQNLIIDVEDPVINYVWNDTFEGEHNSKITWKHLLEQNSDWRGELWGSYDWADRPSQDTGIDDWRNRKLNEPGTHFKYNDVRVNVLAYSLLNVFRKPLPTVLKEEIMDPINASSSWRWFGYENSWTTIDGFKMQSVSGGGHSGGGMFINTEDMARFGLLFMNNGNWNGEKLISEDLIEEAIQPSATNSNYGYMWWLNADGPRQWKNIDKDIFYAAGFGGNFIIVDRKENLVIVTRWLEPSKIEEFVQKIYN
;
A
#
# COMPACT_ATOMS: atom_id res chain seq x y z
N MET A 1 35.00 75.80 23.40
CA MET A 1 34.24 75.64 22.14
C MET A 1 33.99 74.15 21.94
N LYS A 2 32.80 73.66 22.31
CA LYS A 2 32.41 72.27 22.24
C LYS A 2 31.59 72.07 20.97
N ILE A 3 32.05 71.21 20.05
CA ILE A 3 31.39 70.86 18.80
C ILE A 3 30.53 69.61 19.11
N TYR A 4 29.22 69.74 18.97
CA TYR A 4 28.29 68.64 19.05
C TYR A 4 28.04 68.05 17.62
N THR A 5 28.50 66.84 17.36
CA THR A 5 28.14 66.04 16.15
C THR A 5 26.83 65.36 16.41
N LYS A 6 25.80 65.67 15.63
CA LYS A 6 24.51 64.95 15.57
C LYS A 6 24.67 63.79 14.66
N SER A 7 24.57 62.55 15.19
CA SER A 7 24.39 61.33 14.41
C SER A 7 22.92 61.17 14.03
N ILE A 8 22.66 61.15 12.73
CA ILE A 8 21.35 60.81 12.17
C ILE A 8 21.31 59.28 11.98
N PHE A 9 20.47 58.59 12.77
CA PHE A 9 20.16 57.18 12.58
C PHE A 9 19.00 57.09 11.58
N SER A 10 19.31 56.66 10.34
CA SER A 10 18.29 56.28 9.36
C SER A 10 17.78 54.89 9.70
N PHE A 11 16.54 54.76 10.13
CA PHE A 11 15.82 53.51 10.26
C PHE A 11 15.33 53.07 8.88
N LEU A 12 15.97 52.04 8.31
CA LEU A 12 15.49 51.37 7.11
C LEU A 12 14.39 50.38 7.55
N LEU A 13 13.13 50.72 7.30
CA LEU A 13 12.00 49.77 7.44
C LEU A 13 12.06 48.77 6.29
N ILE A 14 12.55 47.58 6.55
CA ILE A 14 12.43 46.43 5.66
C ILE A 14 11.00 45.88 5.82
N ASN A 15 10.12 46.18 4.87
CA ASN A 15 8.85 45.50 4.74
C ASN A 15 9.11 44.06 4.28
N LEU A 16 9.10 43.12 5.22
CA LEU A 16 8.98 41.69 4.90
C LEU A 16 7.56 41.46 4.36
N PHE A 17 7.43 41.37 3.06
CA PHE A 17 6.27 40.71 2.44
C PHE A 17 6.34 39.21 2.79
N VAL A 18 5.63 38.81 3.84
CA VAL A 18 5.29 37.41 4.07
C VAL A 18 4.29 37.05 2.98
N LEU A 19 4.79 36.41 1.91
CA LEU A 19 3.93 35.67 1.01
C LEU A 19 3.26 34.59 1.87
N ASN A 20 2.02 34.85 2.31
CA ASN A 20 1.13 33.79 2.77
C ASN A 20 0.87 32.92 1.55
N ILE A 21 1.69 31.88 1.34
CA ILE A 21 1.30 30.73 0.55
C ILE A 21 0.18 30.11 1.39
N SER A 22 -1.06 30.39 1.04
CA SER A 22 -2.21 29.69 1.57
C SER A 22 -1.97 28.21 1.24
N ALA A 23 -1.64 27.40 2.24
CA ALA A 23 -1.73 25.96 2.09
C ALA A 23 -3.18 25.71 1.64
N GLN A 24 -3.33 25.09 0.49
CA GLN A 24 -4.66 24.81 -0.06
C GLN A 24 -5.32 23.83 0.91
N ASP A 25 -6.44 24.25 1.52
CA ASP A 25 -7.13 23.42 2.53
C ASP A 25 -7.60 22.11 1.87
N ILE A 26 -7.04 21.00 2.32
CA ILE A 26 -7.46 19.66 1.89
C ILE A 26 -8.83 19.36 2.51
N TYR A 27 -9.77 18.96 1.67
CA TYR A 27 -11.10 18.51 2.11
C TYR A 27 -11.06 17.04 2.55
N PHE A 28 -11.58 16.77 3.74
CA PHE A 28 -11.74 15.42 4.27
C PHE A 28 -13.22 15.04 4.29
N PRO A 29 -13.61 13.98 3.57
CA PRO A 29 -15.02 13.59 3.46
C PRO A 29 -15.53 12.93 4.75
N GLU A 30 -16.75 13.28 5.16
CA GLU A 30 -17.46 12.59 6.22
C GLU A 30 -17.97 11.21 5.78
N ALA A 31 -18.40 10.39 6.74
CA ALA A 31 -18.87 9.03 6.49
C ALA A 31 -20.01 9.00 5.44
N GLY A 32 -19.83 8.16 4.42
CA GLY A 32 -20.83 7.94 3.36
C GLY A 32 -21.05 9.10 2.41
N THR A 33 -20.27 10.18 2.50
CA THR A 33 -20.43 11.39 1.67
C THR A 33 -19.14 11.74 0.94
N TRP A 34 -19.30 12.41 -0.20
CA TRP A 34 -18.25 13.07 -0.95
C TRP A 34 -18.75 14.41 -1.44
N GLN A 35 -17.97 15.47 -1.29
CA GLN A 35 -18.21 16.71 -2.00
C GLN A 35 -17.61 16.58 -3.40
N GLU A 36 -18.47 16.76 -4.41
CA GLU A 36 -18.06 16.73 -5.81
C GLU A 36 -17.71 18.15 -6.28
N LYS A 37 -16.65 18.28 -7.08
CA LYS A 37 -16.29 19.51 -7.79
C LYS A 37 -16.06 19.21 -9.25
N ASP A 38 -16.45 20.14 -10.12
CA ASP A 38 -16.12 20.05 -11.54
C ASP A 38 -14.59 20.13 -11.72
N PRO A 39 -13.92 19.14 -12.36
CA PRO A 39 -12.50 19.16 -12.61
C PRO A 39 -12.05 20.43 -13.34
N LYS A 40 -12.91 21.03 -14.16
CA LYS A 40 -12.63 22.31 -14.85
C LYS A 40 -12.41 23.47 -13.88
N SER A 41 -12.92 23.41 -12.66
CA SER A 41 -12.62 24.41 -11.61
C SER A 41 -11.16 24.40 -11.18
N PHE A 42 -10.44 23.31 -11.48
CA PHE A 42 -9.01 23.11 -11.27
C PHE A 42 -8.19 23.18 -12.59
N ASN A 43 -8.83 23.57 -13.72
CA ASN A 43 -8.27 23.50 -15.07
C ASN A 43 -7.87 22.07 -15.50
N LEU A 44 -8.61 21.06 -15.05
CA LEU A 44 -8.38 19.64 -15.34
C LEU A 44 -9.54 19.09 -16.19
N ASP A 45 -9.21 18.09 -17.04
CA ASP A 45 -10.20 17.31 -17.78
C ASP A 45 -9.78 15.82 -17.80
N PHE A 46 -10.57 14.97 -17.17
CA PHE A 46 -10.29 13.54 -17.08
C PHE A 46 -11.12 12.70 -18.06
N SER A 47 -11.83 13.33 -19.00
CA SER A 47 -12.76 12.64 -19.90
C SER A 47 -12.09 11.56 -20.73
N GLU A 48 -10.90 11.86 -21.29
CA GLU A 48 -10.13 10.88 -22.07
C GLU A 48 -9.62 9.72 -21.23
N ALA A 49 -9.12 10.00 -20.02
CA ALA A 49 -8.63 8.98 -19.10
C ALA A 49 -9.77 8.03 -18.66
N ILE A 50 -10.95 8.57 -18.37
CA ILE A 50 -12.14 7.78 -17.98
C ILE A 50 -12.58 6.88 -19.14
N GLN A 51 -12.73 7.42 -20.34
CA GLN A 51 -13.10 6.63 -21.53
C GLN A 51 -12.08 5.52 -21.80
N PHE A 52 -10.79 5.84 -21.62
CA PHE A 52 -9.73 4.86 -21.77
C PHE A 52 -9.83 3.74 -20.73
N ALA A 53 -10.07 4.08 -19.45
CA ALA A 53 -10.21 3.08 -18.40
C ALA A 53 -11.42 2.16 -18.62
N GLU A 54 -12.56 2.70 -19.04
CA GLU A 54 -13.76 1.93 -19.35
C GLU A 54 -13.58 1.01 -20.58
N ALA A 55 -12.83 1.45 -21.58
CA ALA A 55 -12.55 0.69 -22.80
C ALA A 55 -11.49 -0.41 -22.61
N ASN A 56 -10.67 -0.35 -21.56
CA ASN A 56 -9.58 -1.28 -21.29
C ASN A 56 -9.82 -2.09 -20.00
N GLU A 57 -10.96 -2.77 -19.94
CA GLU A 57 -11.25 -3.70 -18.84
C GLU A 57 -10.22 -4.84 -18.79
N TYR A 58 -9.81 -5.24 -17.59
CA TYR A 58 -8.98 -6.40 -17.37
C TYR A 58 -9.57 -7.65 -18.10
N SER A 59 -8.77 -8.27 -18.93
CA SER A 59 -9.21 -9.24 -19.92
C SER A 59 -9.53 -10.64 -19.33
N GLU A 60 -8.99 -10.97 -18.14
CA GLU A 60 -9.17 -12.28 -17.53
C GLU A 60 -10.57 -12.47 -16.89
N SER A 61 -10.89 -13.71 -16.58
CA SER A 61 -12.19 -14.13 -16.06
C SER A 61 -12.70 -13.25 -14.91
N LYS A 62 -14.00 -12.94 -14.95
CA LYS A 62 -14.68 -12.31 -13.80
C LYS A 62 -14.85 -13.26 -12.62
N ASP A 63 -14.75 -14.57 -12.83
CA ASP A 63 -14.58 -15.55 -11.76
C ASP A 63 -13.12 -15.52 -11.28
N LEU A 64 -12.89 -14.88 -10.12
CA LEU A 64 -11.55 -14.70 -9.61
C LEU A 64 -10.87 -16.00 -9.19
N ARG A 65 -11.63 -17.06 -8.86
CA ARG A 65 -11.05 -18.37 -8.61
C ARG A 65 -10.32 -18.89 -9.87
N GLN A 66 -10.99 -18.78 -11.03
CA GLN A 66 -10.40 -19.18 -12.31
C GLN A 66 -9.22 -18.30 -12.71
N ALA A 67 -9.36 -16.97 -12.52
CA ALA A 67 -8.30 -16.02 -12.85
C ALA A 67 -7.04 -16.26 -12.03
N ILE A 68 -7.17 -16.51 -10.73
CA ILE A 68 -6.06 -16.80 -9.83
C ILE A 68 -5.37 -18.10 -10.25
N LEU A 69 -6.12 -19.19 -10.38
CA LEU A 69 -5.56 -20.50 -10.76
C LEU A 69 -4.83 -20.43 -12.11
N LYS A 70 -5.36 -19.67 -13.09
CA LYS A 70 -4.68 -19.44 -14.37
C LYS A 70 -3.42 -18.60 -14.21
N GLY A 71 -3.49 -17.51 -13.43
CA GLY A 71 -2.39 -16.56 -13.25
C GLY A 71 -1.16 -17.17 -12.55
N PHE A 72 -1.38 -18.15 -11.68
CA PHE A 72 -0.34 -18.80 -10.89
C PHE A 72 -0.15 -20.29 -11.23
N GLN A 73 -0.62 -20.74 -12.40
CA GLN A 73 -0.56 -22.14 -12.83
C GLN A 73 0.86 -22.75 -12.90
N HIS A 74 1.90 -21.92 -12.92
CA HIS A 74 3.31 -22.34 -12.94
C HIS A 74 3.89 -22.54 -11.54
N GLU A 75 3.15 -22.16 -10.50
CA GLU A 75 3.60 -22.31 -9.13
C GLU A 75 3.24 -23.71 -8.62
N PRO A 76 4.21 -24.48 -8.11
CA PRO A 76 3.93 -25.80 -7.57
C PRO A 76 3.05 -25.69 -6.32
N TYR A 77 2.09 -26.59 -6.21
CA TYR A 77 1.16 -26.68 -5.07
C TYR A 77 0.27 -25.46 -4.85
N HIS A 78 0.17 -24.56 -5.85
CA HIS A 78 -0.71 -23.40 -5.74
C HIS A 78 -2.18 -23.86 -5.74
N GLU A 79 -2.91 -23.44 -4.71
CA GLU A 79 -4.33 -23.71 -4.54
C GLU A 79 -5.06 -22.51 -3.93
N ILE A 80 -6.39 -22.51 -4.02
CA ILE A 80 -7.22 -21.47 -3.40
C ILE A 80 -7.50 -21.87 -1.96
N LEU A 81 -6.94 -21.11 -1.03
CA LEU A 81 -7.01 -21.33 0.42
C LEU A 81 -7.93 -20.34 1.14
N GLY A 82 -8.24 -19.21 0.51
CA GLY A 82 -9.11 -18.19 1.08
C GLY A 82 -10.31 -17.86 0.18
N PRO A 83 -11.27 -17.06 0.67
CA PRO A 83 -12.45 -16.69 -0.09
C PRO A 83 -12.08 -15.94 -1.37
N THR A 84 -12.87 -16.16 -2.42
CA THR A 84 -12.84 -15.41 -3.67
C THR A 84 -14.23 -14.87 -3.97
N LYS A 85 -14.32 -13.90 -4.86
CA LYS A 85 -15.59 -13.29 -5.27
C LYS A 85 -15.57 -13.03 -6.78
N ARG A 86 -16.73 -13.13 -7.43
CA ARG A 86 -16.86 -12.67 -8.82
C ARG A 86 -16.66 -11.15 -8.86
N ARG A 87 -15.69 -10.66 -9.66
CA ARG A 87 -15.35 -9.25 -9.80
C ARG A 87 -16.37 -8.44 -10.60
N GLY A 88 -16.37 -7.13 -10.37
CA GLY A 88 -17.08 -6.16 -11.20
C GLY A 88 -16.39 -5.85 -12.53
N GLY A 89 -16.91 -4.84 -13.21
CA GLY A 89 -16.26 -4.18 -14.36
C GLY A 89 -15.31 -3.07 -13.92
N PRO A 90 -14.72 -2.32 -14.89
CA PRO A 90 -13.90 -1.17 -14.61
C PRO A 90 -14.62 -0.15 -13.73
N ALA A 91 -13.93 0.36 -12.74
CA ALA A 91 -14.43 1.44 -11.89
C ALA A 91 -13.26 2.26 -11.37
N GLY A 92 -13.51 3.49 -10.97
CA GLY A 92 -12.48 4.31 -10.38
C GLY A 92 -12.98 5.63 -9.83
N ILE A 93 -12.07 6.32 -9.14
CA ILE A 93 -12.27 7.62 -8.52
C ILE A 93 -11.00 8.44 -8.70
N ILE A 94 -11.17 9.74 -8.94
CA ILE A 94 -10.09 10.73 -8.86
C ILE A 94 -10.49 11.78 -7.84
N LEU A 95 -9.59 12.02 -6.88
CA LEU A 95 -9.68 13.11 -5.92
C LEU A 95 -8.67 14.19 -6.27
N LYS A 96 -9.07 15.46 -6.15
CA LYS A 96 -8.19 16.64 -6.19
C LYS A 96 -8.44 17.47 -4.93
N ASP A 97 -7.39 17.73 -4.16
CA ASP A 97 -7.48 18.42 -2.85
C ASP A 97 -8.53 17.80 -1.92
N GLY A 98 -8.71 16.47 -1.98
CA GLY A 98 -9.72 15.72 -1.22
C GLY A 98 -11.13 15.71 -1.82
N TYR A 99 -11.45 16.59 -2.77
CA TYR A 99 -12.74 16.62 -3.47
C TYR A 99 -12.82 15.53 -4.53
N LEU A 100 -14.00 14.95 -4.67
CA LEU A 100 -14.30 14.01 -5.76
C LEU A 100 -14.46 14.81 -7.07
N VAL A 101 -13.52 14.66 -8.00
CA VAL A 101 -13.52 15.39 -9.28
C VAL A 101 -13.87 14.49 -10.47
N ALA A 102 -13.75 13.18 -10.32
CA ALA A 102 -14.16 12.21 -11.34
C ALA A 102 -14.47 10.84 -10.73
N LYS A 103 -15.43 10.13 -11.31
CA LYS A 103 -15.73 8.73 -10.98
C LYS A 103 -16.32 8.00 -12.19
N TRP A 104 -16.12 6.70 -12.27
CA TRP A 104 -16.72 5.83 -13.29
C TRP A 104 -16.99 4.44 -12.72
N GLY A 105 -17.90 3.70 -13.36
CA GLY A 105 -18.29 2.36 -12.95
C GLY A 105 -18.97 2.30 -11.58
N ASP A 106 -19.01 1.12 -10.98
CA ASP A 106 -19.63 0.87 -9.67
C ASP A 106 -18.60 1.05 -8.53
N THR A 107 -18.45 2.28 -8.04
CA THR A 107 -17.47 2.66 -7.01
C THR A 107 -17.79 2.10 -5.63
N LYS A 108 -19.05 1.69 -5.39
CA LYS A 108 -19.52 1.14 -4.10
C LYS A 108 -19.40 -0.38 -4.02
N ARG A 109 -19.12 -1.03 -5.15
CA ARG A 109 -18.95 -2.47 -5.18
C ARG A 109 -17.72 -2.88 -4.36
N VAL A 110 -17.93 -3.84 -3.45
CA VAL A 110 -16.86 -4.47 -2.67
C VAL A 110 -16.27 -5.62 -3.48
N ASP A 111 -15.01 -5.52 -3.87
CA ASP A 111 -14.27 -6.53 -4.59
C ASP A 111 -12.90 -6.81 -3.93
N MET A 112 -12.30 -7.96 -4.26
CA MET A 112 -10.91 -8.24 -3.89
C MET A 112 -9.99 -7.17 -4.46
N THR A 113 -8.98 -6.78 -3.71
CA THR A 113 -7.99 -5.79 -4.16
C THR A 113 -6.59 -6.39 -4.33
N PHE A 114 -6.44 -7.69 -4.06
CA PHE A 114 -5.18 -8.41 -4.18
C PHE A 114 -4.02 -7.70 -3.47
N SER A 115 -2.92 -7.50 -4.17
CA SER A 115 -1.70 -6.98 -3.57
C SER A 115 -1.77 -5.51 -3.11
N VAL A 116 -2.83 -4.76 -3.42
CA VAL A 116 -3.11 -3.50 -2.71
C VAL A 116 -3.24 -3.74 -1.21
N THR A 117 -3.67 -4.94 -0.80
CA THR A 117 -3.69 -5.39 0.61
C THR A 117 -2.35 -5.20 1.33
N LYS A 118 -1.22 -5.30 0.60
CA LYS A 118 0.12 -5.15 1.18
C LYS A 118 0.35 -3.76 1.76
N SER A 119 -0.18 -2.73 1.13
CA SER A 119 -0.09 -1.36 1.67
C SER A 119 -0.94 -1.17 2.93
N PHE A 120 -2.08 -1.84 3.05
CA PHE A 120 -2.83 -1.91 4.31
C PHE A 120 -2.07 -2.70 5.39
N LEU A 121 -1.39 -3.79 5.01
CA LEU A 121 -0.54 -4.56 5.93
C LEU A 121 0.65 -3.73 6.41
N SER A 122 1.33 -3.03 5.51
CA SER A 122 2.39 -2.08 5.85
C SER A 122 1.89 -1.05 6.86
N THR A 123 0.69 -0.49 6.65
CA THR A 123 0.07 0.45 7.58
C THR A 123 -0.07 -0.13 8.99
N THR A 124 -0.42 -1.42 9.13
CA THR A 124 -0.46 -2.05 10.48
C THR A 124 0.94 -2.19 11.09
N ALA A 125 2.00 -2.33 10.28
CA ALA A 125 3.37 -2.32 10.79
C ALA A 125 3.79 -0.90 11.25
N LEU A 126 3.42 0.14 10.48
CA LEU A 126 3.66 1.53 10.90
C LEU A 126 2.94 1.86 12.21
N LEU A 127 1.70 1.38 12.39
CA LEU A 127 0.99 1.53 13.67
C LEU A 127 1.70 0.83 14.83
N ALA A 128 2.28 -0.36 14.60
CA ALA A 128 3.04 -1.06 15.63
C ALA A 128 4.30 -0.30 16.05
N LEU A 129 4.96 0.38 15.10
CA LEU A 129 6.10 1.28 15.36
C LEU A 129 5.63 2.54 16.12
N ASP A 130 4.60 3.21 15.64
CA ASP A 130 4.05 4.42 16.26
C ASP A 130 3.59 4.22 17.72
N GLN A 131 3.03 3.03 17.98
CA GLN A 131 2.59 2.62 19.32
C GLN A 131 3.72 2.02 20.18
N ASN A 132 4.96 1.99 19.70
CA ASN A 132 6.12 1.37 20.35
C ASN A 132 5.90 -0.12 20.73
N LEU A 133 5.06 -0.84 19.99
CA LEU A 133 4.95 -2.30 20.06
C LEU A 133 6.12 -2.97 19.35
N ILE A 134 6.67 -2.32 18.33
CA ILE A 134 7.96 -2.55 17.70
C ILE A 134 8.81 -1.32 18.00
N ILE A 135 10.00 -1.50 18.56
CA ILE A 135 10.84 -0.38 18.99
C ILE A 135 11.61 0.21 17.81
N ASP A 136 12.16 -0.65 16.95
CA ASP A 136 12.91 -0.23 15.76
C ASP A 136 12.59 -1.16 14.59
N VAL A 137 12.45 -0.59 13.41
CA VAL A 137 12.20 -1.36 12.18
C VAL A 137 13.38 -2.30 11.84
N GLU A 138 14.58 -1.98 12.31
CA GLU A 138 15.80 -2.80 12.18
C GLU A 138 15.92 -3.89 13.26
N ASP A 139 15.00 -3.95 14.22
CA ASP A 139 14.99 -5.02 15.21
C ASP A 139 14.73 -6.38 14.56
N PRO A 140 15.46 -7.44 14.97
CA PRO A 140 15.17 -8.80 14.54
C PRO A 140 13.77 -9.25 14.98
N VAL A 141 12.99 -9.77 14.03
CA VAL A 141 11.58 -10.19 14.30
C VAL A 141 11.51 -11.30 15.35
N ILE A 142 12.53 -12.13 15.45
CA ILE A 142 12.63 -13.20 16.47
C ILE A 142 12.51 -12.67 17.92
N ASN A 143 12.83 -11.41 18.17
CA ASN A 143 12.69 -10.78 19.48
C ASN A 143 11.23 -10.55 19.89
N TYR A 144 10.29 -10.61 18.95
CA TYR A 144 8.86 -10.29 19.10
C TYR A 144 7.95 -11.49 18.86
N VAL A 145 8.40 -12.49 18.09
CA VAL A 145 7.62 -13.68 17.71
C VAL A 145 8.24 -14.91 18.34
N TRP A 146 7.57 -15.47 19.33
CA TRP A 146 8.12 -16.50 20.23
C TRP A 146 7.80 -17.93 19.79
N ASN A 147 7.92 -18.18 18.49
CA ASN A 147 7.80 -19.50 17.92
C ASN A 147 8.95 -19.76 16.94
N ASP A 148 8.95 -20.92 16.32
CA ASP A 148 10.01 -21.39 15.42
C ASP A 148 10.09 -20.69 14.05
N THR A 149 9.16 -19.76 13.76
CA THR A 149 9.07 -19.07 12.46
C THR A 149 10.38 -18.35 12.06
N PHE A 150 11.12 -17.83 13.05
CA PHE A 150 12.38 -17.10 12.82
C PHE A 150 13.60 -17.79 13.43
N GLU A 151 13.48 -19.06 13.80
CA GLU A 151 14.61 -19.80 14.30
C GLU A 151 15.64 -20.16 13.21
N GLY A 152 16.85 -20.47 13.63
CA GLY A 152 17.97 -20.87 12.76
C GLY A 152 18.85 -19.70 12.35
N GLU A 153 20.05 -20.04 11.83
CA GLU A 153 21.12 -19.09 11.53
C GLU A 153 20.72 -17.99 10.53
N HIS A 154 19.84 -18.31 9.59
CA HIS A 154 19.40 -17.37 8.56
C HIS A 154 18.21 -16.53 9.03
N ASN A 155 17.10 -17.16 9.41
CA ASN A 155 15.86 -16.46 9.72
C ASN A 155 15.96 -15.57 10.96
N SER A 156 16.84 -15.89 11.93
CA SER A 156 17.05 -15.08 13.13
C SER A 156 17.65 -13.69 12.88
N LYS A 157 18.22 -13.46 11.70
CA LYS A 157 18.78 -12.17 11.27
C LYS A 157 17.73 -11.25 10.62
N ILE A 158 16.55 -11.77 10.33
CA ILE A 158 15.52 -11.04 9.58
C ILE A 158 14.91 -9.96 10.48
N THR A 159 14.91 -8.72 9.98
CA THR A 159 14.31 -7.56 10.65
C THR A 159 12.92 -7.26 10.07
N TRP A 160 12.17 -6.41 10.75
CA TRP A 160 10.88 -5.90 10.26
C TRP A 160 11.04 -5.20 8.90
N LYS A 161 12.10 -4.40 8.74
CA LYS A 161 12.43 -3.73 7.49
C LYS A 161 12.64 -4.72 6.35
N HIS A 162 13.34 -5.81 6.59
CA HIS A 162 13.55 -6.85 5.58
C HIS A 162 12.23 -7.47 5.09
N LEU A 163 11.25 -7.64 5.98
CA LEU A 163 9.93 -8.13 5.60
C LEU A 163 9.13 -7.06 4.82
N LEU A 164 9.17 -5.80 5.26
CA LEU A 164 8.48 -4.68 4.63
C LEU A 164 9.01 -4.38 3.23
N GLU A 165 10.32 -4.42 3.04
CA GLU A 165 11.00 -4.22 1.76
C GLU A 165 11.02 -5.46 0.85
N GLN A 166 10.51 -6.61 1.32
CA GLN A 166 10.54 -7.89 0.61
C GLN A 166 11.95 -8.34 0.19
N ASN A 167 12.94 -8.10 1.03
CA ASN A 167 14.33 -8.53 0.85
C ASN A 167 14.83 -9.45 1.98
N SER A 168 13.90 -10.03 2.75
CA SER A 168 14.22 -10.89 3.89
C SER A 168 14.86 -12.22 3.51
N ASP A 169 14.56 -12.73 2.34
CA ASP A 169 14.82 -14.10 1.91
C ASP A 169 14.45 -15.17 2.95
N TRP A 170 13.42 -14.88 3.78
CA TRP A 170 12.89 -15.82 4.76
C TRP A 170 12.65 -17.18 4.11
N ARG A 171 13.07 -18.23 4.78
CA ARG A 171 12.92 -19.61 4.32
C ARG A 171 12.03 -20.40 5.26
N GLY A 172 11.02 -21.04 4.70
CA GLY A 172 10.16 -21.90 5.48
C GLY A 172 8.87 -22.28 4.77
N GLU A 173 7.99 -22.83 5.57
CA GLU A 173 6.61 -23.13 5.21
C GLU A 173 5.68 -22.38 6.17
N LEU A 174 4.68 -21.73 5.62
CA LEU A 174 3.61 -21.11 6.39
C LEU A 174 2.27 -21.59 5.85
N TRP A 175 1.49 -22.29 6.70
CA TRP A 175 0.15 -22.82 6.38
C TRP A 175 0.11 -23.68 5.10
N GLY A 176 1.11 -24.55 4.92
CA GLY A 176 1.23 -25.42 3.75
C GLY A 176 1.81 -24.75 2.50
N SER A 177 2.14 -23.47 2.58
CA SER A 177 2.76 -22.73 1.48
C SER A 177 4.25 -22.56 1.72
N TYR A 178 5.06 -22.94 0.71
CA TYR A 178 6.52 -22.83 0.78
C TYR A 178 7.00 -21.54 0.14
N ASP A 179 7.95 -20.84 0.79
CA ASP A 179 8.52 -19.60 0.27
C ASP A 179 9.14 -19.75 -1.13
N TRP A 180 9.78 -20.90 -1.40
CA TRP A 180 10.40 -21.19 -2.67
C TRP A 180 9.40 -21.49 -3.79
N ALA A 181 8.16 -21.83 -3.46
CA ALA A 181 7.11 -22.17 -4.43
C ALA A 181 6.40 -20.94 -5.00
N ASP A 182 6.50 -19.78 -4.33
CA ASP A 182 5.88 -18.54 -4.80
C ASP A 182 6.77 -17.85 -5.86
N ARG A 183 6.25 -17.72 -7.06
CA ARG A 183 6.92 -17.11 -8.23
C ARG A 183 8.34 -17.65 -8.43
N PRO A 184 8.52 -18.97 -8.54
CA PRO A 184 9.83 -19.54 -8.78
C PRO A 184 10.38 -19.13 -10.15
N SER A 185 11.70 -19.24 -10.32
CA SER A 185 12.31 -19.04 -11.64
C SER A 185 11.77 -20.05 -12.65
N GLN A 186 11.40 -19.59 -13.85
CA GLN A 186 10.93 -20.48 -14.91
C GLN A 186 12.07 -21.16 -15.65
N ASP A 187 13.33 -20.74 -15.43
CA ASP A 187 14.51 -21.27 -16.08
C ASP A 187 15.08 -22.52 -15.40
N THR A 188 14.60 -22.86 -14.20
CA THR A 188 15.09 -23.96 -13.36
C THR A 188 13.95 -24.83 -12.86
N GLY A 189 14.28 -25.98 -12.25
CA GLY A 189 13.29 -26.95 -11.77
C GLY A 189 13.05 -26.89 -10.26
N ILE A 190 12.10 -27.69 -9.79
CA ILE A 190 11.64 -27.71 -8.39
C ILE A 190 12.76 -28.05 -7.38
N ASP A 191 13.72 -28.91 -7.77
CA ASP A 191 14.82 -29.27 -6.89
C ASP A 191 15.81 -28.10 -6.72
N ASP A 192 16.00 -27.29 -7.77
CA ASP A 192 16.81 -26.07 -7.70
C ASP A 192 16.15 -25.02 -6.81
N TRP A 193 14.82 -24.86 -6.89
CA TRP A 193 14.08 -23.93 -6.05
C TRP A 193 14.16 -24.30 -4.57
N ARG A 194 13.98 -25.59 -4.25
CA ARG A 194 14.06 -26.10 -2.87
C ARG A 194 15.46 -25.97 -2.28
N ASN A 195 16.48 -26.19 -3.08
CA ASN A 195 17.87 -26.27 -2.63
C ASN A 195 18.67 -25.00 -2.95
N ARG A 196 18.01 -23.93 -3.41
CA ARG A 196 18.69 -22.68 -3.74
C ARG A 196 19.49 -22.15 -2.55
N LYS A 197 20.63 -21.54 -2.85
CA LYS A 197 21.37 -20.76 -1.85
C LYS A 197 20.53 -19.56 -1.43
N LEU A 198 20.45 -19.32 -0.12
CA LEU A 198 19.81 -18.14 0.43
C LEU A 198 20.70 -16.92 0.24
N ASN A 199 20.09 -15.77 -0.02
CA ASN A 199 20.76 -14.49 0.05
C ASN A 199 20.75 -14.01 1.51
N GLU A 200 21.76 -13.27 1.94
CA GLU A 200 21.69 -12.62 3.25
C GLU A 200 20.50 -11.67 3.30
N PRO A 201 19.74 -11.61 4.41
CA PRO A 201 18.65 -10.68 4.58
C PRO A 201 19.07 -9.23 4.28
N GLY A 202 18.24 -8.48 3.57
CA GLY A 202 18.52 -7.11 3.14
C GLY A 202 19.37 -6.98 1.87
N THR A 203 19.74 -8.08 1.19
CA THR A 203 20.64 -8.01 0.01
C THR A 203 19.97 -8.31 -1.33
N HIS A 204 18.77 -8.88 -1.32
CA HIS A 204 18.09 -9.29 -2.56
C HIS A 204 16.58 -9.11 -2.48
N PHE A 205 16.04 -8.27 -3.34
CA PHE A 205 14.59 -8.10 -3.47
C PHE A 205 13.95 -9.32 -4.13
N LYS A 206 12.94 -9.88 -3.47
CA LYS A 206 12.09 -10.93 -4.05
C LYS A 206 10.65 -10.72 -3.61
N TYR A 207 9.80 -10.31 -4.54
CA TYR A 207 8.36 -10.21 -4.31
C TYR A 207 7.78 -11.59 -4.01
N ASN A 208 7.26 -11.81 -2.80
CA ASN A 208 6.87 -13.13 -2.32
C ASN A 208 5.72 -13.04 -1.32
N ASP A 209 4.57 -13.63 -1.66
CA ASP A 209 3.37 -13.55 -0.83
C ASP A 209 3.42 -14.43 0.42
N VAL A 210 4.20 -15.53 0.42
CA VAL A 210 4.41 -16.33 1.64
C VAL A 210 5.12 -15.48 2.70
N ARG A 211 6.15 -14.72 2.31
CA ARG A 211 6.89 -13.81 3.21
C ARG A 211 6.05 -12.63 3.67
N VAL A 212 5.15 -12.15 2.82
CA VAL A 212 4.13 -11.15 3.21
C VAL A 212 3.17 -11.72 4.25
N ASN A 213 2.76 -12.98 4.11
CA ASN A 213 1.94 -13.66 5.11
C ASN A 213 2.71 -13.91 6.43
N VAL A 214 4.02 -14.13 6.36
CA VAL A 214 4.89 -14.18 7.55
C VAL A 214 4.87 -12.83 8.29
N LEU A 215 4.94 -11.70 7.57
CA LEU A 215 4.78 -10.38 8.20
C LEU A 215 3.41 -10.24 8.86
N ALA A 216 2.32 -10.63 8.19
CA ALA A 216 0.96 -10.55 8.75
C ALA A 216 0.83 -11.40 10.02
N TYR A 217 1.39 -12.61 10.02
CA TYR A 217 1.44 -13.49 11.18
C TYR A 217 2.27 -12.90 12.32
N SER A 218 3.41 -12.29 12.01
CA SER A 218 4.29 -11.65 12.99
C SER A 218 3.60 -10.45 13.65
N LEU A 219 2.93 -9.60 12.87
CA LEU A 219 2.15 -8.47 13.42
C LEU A 219 0.96 -8.92 14.25
N LEU A 220 0.29 -10.03 13.90
CA LEU A 220 -0.76 -10.61 14.73
C LEU A 220 -0.22 -10.99 16.12
N ASN A 221 1.01 -11.54 16.20
CA ASN A 221 1.68 -11.88 17.46
C ASN A 221 2.06 -10.62 18.26
N VAL A 222 2.49 -9.53 17.60
CA VAL A 222 2.83 -8.27 18.25
C VAL A 222 1.60 -7.58 18.84
N PHE A 223 0.53 -7.44 18.04
CA PHE A 223 -0.70 -6.80 18.50
C PHE A 223 -1.51 -7.67 19.47
N ARG A 224 -1.35 -8.99 19.41
CA ARG A 224 -2.17 -9.96 20.16
C ARG A 224 -3.68 -9.73 19.94
N LYS A 225 -4.03 -9.21 18.76
CA LYS A 225 -5.35 -8.79 18.34
C LYS A 225 -5.48 -8.99 16.83
N PRO A 226 -6.64 -9.42 16.30
CA PRO A 226 -6.82 -9.58 14.85
C PRO A 226 -6.50 -8.29 14.08
N LEU A 227 -5.64 -8.36 13.07
CA LEU A 227 -5.23 -7.18 12.28
C LEU A 227 -6.40 -6.42 11.63
N PRO A 228 -7.50 -7.07 11.18
CA PRO A 228 -8.68 -6.33 10.71
C PRO A 228 -9.31 -5.44 11.78
N THR A 229 -9.23 -5.84 13.05
CA THR A 229 -9.73 -5.05 14.19
C THR A 229 -8.80 -3.86 14.45
N VAL A 230 -7.48 -4.09 14.43
CA VAL A 230 -6.47 -3.02 14.56
C VAL A 230 -6.69 -1.98 13.45
N LEU A 231 -6.68 -2.42 12.19
CA LEU A 231 -6.85 -1.52 11.04
C LEU A 231 -8.19 -0.76 11.10
N LYS A 232 -9.26 -1.43 11.55
CA LYS A 232 -10.58 -0.81 11.70
C LYS A 232 -10.56 0.34 12.68
N GLU A 233 -10.05 0.09 13.89
CA GLU A 233 -10.11 1.04 15.00
C GLU A 233 -9.15 2.20 14.82
N GLU A 234 -7.94 1.93 14.34
CA GLU A 234 -6.86 2.91 14.24
C GLU A 234 -6.87 3.73 12.94
N ILE A 235 -7.44 3.18 11.86
CA ILE A 235 -7.39 3.81 10.54
C ILE A 235 -8.76 3.94 9.89
N MET A 236 -9.47 2.82 9.66
CA MET A 236 -10.62 2.83 8.76
C MET A 236 -11.83 3.58 9.34
N ASP A 237 -12.07 3.47 10.65
CA ASP A 237 -13.11 4.25 11.31
C ASP A 237 -12.73 5.75 11.39
N PRO A 238 -11.52 6.16 11.82
CA PRO A 238 -11.07 7.55 11.79
C PRO A 238 -11.16 8.22 10.42
N ILE A 239 -10.82 7.52 9.34
CA ILE A 239 -10.94 8.08 7.97
C ILE A 239 -12.38 8.01 7.42
N ASN A 240 -13.35 7.66 8.24
CA ASN A 240 -14.76 7.55 7.85
C ASN A 240 -15.03 6.53 6.73
N ALA A 241 -14.24 5.46 6.66
CA ALA A 241 -14.48 4.37 5.72
C ALA A 241 -15.80 3.63 6.04
N SER A 242 -16.39 3.01 5.03
CA SER A 242 -17.62 2.25 5.22
C SER A 242 -17.36 0.99 6.05
N SER A 243 -18.42 0.42 6.61
CA SER A 243 -18.34 -0.89 7.31
C SER A 243 -18.39 -2.09 6.35
N SER A 244 -18.31 -1.87 5.04
CA SER A 244 -18.50 -2.93 4.04
C SER A 244 -17.23 -3.74 3.75
N TRP A 245 -16.03 -3.19 3.99
CA TRP A 245 -14.79 -3.88 3.73
C TRP A 245 -14.57 -5.07 4.67
N ARG A 246 -13.76 -6.05 4.21
CA ARG A 246 -13.36 -7.23 4.98
C ARG A 246 -11.92 -7.59 4.64
N TRP A 247 -11.21 -8.16 5.60
CA TRP A 247 -9.87 -8.66 5.38
C TRP A 247 -9.80 -10.12 5.84
N PHE A 248 -9.61 -11.04 4.90
CA PHE A 248 -9.66 -12.47 5.15
C PHE A 248 -8.26 -13.09 5.12
N GLY A 249 -8.08 -14.10 5.97
CA GLY A 249 -6.98 -15.05 5.89
C GLY A 249 -7.32 -16.26 5.02
N TYR A 250 -6.54 -17.32 5.20
CA TYR A 250 -6.76 -18.64 4.62
C TYR A 250 -7.53 -19.53 5.60
N GLU A 251 -8.20 -20.57 5.10
CA GLU A 251 -8.97 -21.50 5.93
C GLU A 251 -8.10 -22.17 6.99
N ASN A 252 -6.81 -22.36 6.72
CA ASN A 252 -5.81 -22.97 7.61
C ASN A 252 -4.93 -21.95 8.37
N SER A 253 -5.15 -20.63 8.25
CA SER A 253 -4.32 -19.59 8.87
C SER A 253 -4.73 -19.24 10.31
N TRP A 254 -5.20 -20.23 11.07
CA TRP A 254 -5.61 -20.04 12.46
C TRP A 254 -4.48 -20.35 13.43
N THR A 255 -4.33 -19.50 14.42
CA THR A 255 -3.38 -19.66 15.53
C THR A 255 -4.05 -19.37 16.86
N THR A 256 -3.41 -19.74 17.96
CA THR A 256 -3.88 -19.42 19.34
C THR A 256 -2.88 -18.47 19.99
N ILE A 257 -3.33 -17.30 20.37
CA ILE A 257 -2.55 -16.29 21.09
C ILE A 257 -3.30 -15.97 22.38
N ASP A 258 -2.63 -16.06 23.52
CA ASP A 258 -3.22 -15.82 24.87
C ASP A 258 -4.47 -16.65 25.17
N GLY A 259 -4.57 -17.84 24.59
CA GLY A 259 -5.74 -18.71 24.75
C GLY A 259 -6.89 -18.39 23.78
N PHE A 260 -6.80 -17.35 22.97
CA PHE A 260 -7.80 -16.99 21.97
C PHE A 260 -7.40 -17.50 20.58
N LYS A 261 -8.35 -18.16 19.91
CA LYS A 261 -8.17 -18.58 18.52
C LYS A 261 -8.36 -17.39 17.59
N MET A 262 -7.33 -17.03 16.84
CA MET A 262 -7.32 -15.89 15.92
C MET A 262 -6.91 -16.34 14.52
N GLN A 263 -7.47 -15.71 13.50
CA GLN A 263 -7.05 -15.93 12.12
C GLN A 263 -6.03 -14.87 11.72
N SER A 264 -4.87 -15.32 11.22
CA SER A 264 -3.97 -14.42 10.51
C SER A 264 -4.52 -14.14 9.12
N VAL A 265 -4.42 -12.89 8.68
CA VAL A 265 -4.92 -12.46 7.38
C VAL A 265 -3.96 -12.84 6.26
N SER A 266 -4.46 -12.97 5.03
CA SER A 266 -3.62 -12.97 3.84
C SER A 266 -3.19 -11.55 3.52
N GLY A 267 -1.88 -11.31 3.47
CA GLY A 267 -1.32 -9.99 3.20
C GLY A 267 -1.35 -9.57 1.73
N GLY A 268 -1.64 -10.48 0.79
CA GLY A 268 -1.61 -10.19 -0.64
C GLY A 268 -2.73 -10.80 -1.48
N GLY A 269 -3.54 -11.70 -0.92
CA GLY A 269 -4.62 -12.35 -1.65
C GLY A 269 -4.17 -13.34 -2.73
N HIS A 270 -2.93 -13.84 -2.67
CA HIS A 270 -2.33 -14.71 -3.68
C HIS A 270 -3.09 -16.03 -3.89
N SER A 271 -3.51 -16.66 -2.81
CA SER A 271 -4.34 -17.88 -2.81
C SER A 271 -5.79 -17.60 -2.37
N GLY A 272 -6.34 -16.46 -2.77
CA GLY A 272 -7.61 -15.96 -2.23
C GLY A 272 -7.42 -15.20 -0.90
N GLY A 273 -8.49 -14.79 -0.24
CA GLY A 273 -8.42 -13.93 0.96
C GLY A 273 -7.91 -12.52 0.64
N GLY A 274 -7.21 -11.91 1.57
CA GLY A 274 -6.78 -10.51 1.45
C GLY A 274 -7.92 -9.52 1.65
N MET A 275 -7.72 -8.27 1.23
CA MET A 275 -8.67 -7.19 1.41
C MET A 275 -9.77 -7.22 0.34
N PHE A 276 -11.02 -7.15 0.80
CA PHE A 276 -12.22 -6.91 0.02
C PHE A 276 -12.74 -5.53 0.40
N ILE A 277 -12.73 -4.59 -0.53
CA ILE A 277 -12.99 -3.19 -0.24
C ILE A 277 -13.61 -2.52 -1.47
N ASN A 278 -14.39 -1.48 -1.29
CA ASN A 278 -14.93 -0.65 -2.36
C ASN A 278 -13.93 0.44 -2.79
N THR A 279 -14.18 1.06 -3.95
CA THR A 279 -13.30 2.09 -4.51
C THR A 279 -13.26 3.36 -3.66
N GLU A 280 -14.39 3.72 -3.04
CA GLU A 280 -14.50 4.93 -2.21
C GLU A 280 -13.66 4.83 -0.93
N ASP A 281 -13.64 3.66 -0.27
CA ASP A 281 -12.81 3.42 0.90
C ASP A 281 -11.31 3.34 0.54
N MET A 282 -10.96 2.80 -0.65
CA MET A 282 -9.59 2.86 -1.16
C MET A 282 -9.13 4.31 -1.39
N ALA A 283 -10.02 5.18 -1.87
CA ALA A 283 -9.70 6.58 -2.10
C ALA A 283 -9.49 7.34 -0.76
N ARG A 284 -10.27 7.04 0.30
CA ARG A 284 -10.03 7.57 1.64
C ARG A 284 -8.67 7.15 2.19
N PHE A 285 -8.30 5.88 2.01
CA PHE A 285 -6.99 5.39 2.40
C PHE A 285 -5.85 6.08 1.63
N GLY A 286 -6.01 6.28 0.32
CA GLY A 286 -5.06 7.06 -0.47
C GLY A 286 -4.95 8.52 -0.02
N LEU A 287 -6.07 9.15 0.36
CA LEU A 287 -6.11 10.53 0.87
C LEU A 287 -5.36 10.67 2.21
N LEU A 288 -5.42 9.67 3.09
CA LEU A 288 -4.63 9.63 4.32
C LEU A 288 -3.13 9.68 4.01
N PHE A 289 -2.65 8.88 3.06
CA PHE A 289 -1.24 8.86 2.64
C PHE A 289 -0.83 10.12 1.87
N MET A 290 -1.72 10.69 1.06
CA MET A 290 -1.51 11.99 0.43
C MET A 290 -1.26 13.09 1.47
N ASN A 291 -1.92 13.01 2.62
CA ASN A 291 -1.83 13.98 3.70
C ASN A 291 -0.94 13.50 4.87
N ASN A 292 0.12 12.75 4.57
CA ASN A 292 1.18 12.34 5.49
C ASN A 292 0.66 11.71 6.81
N GLY A 293 -0.37 10.87 6.72
CA GLY A 293 -0.94 10.19 7.89
C GLY A 293 -1.86 11.06 8.76
N ASN A 294 -2.15 12.30 8.34
CA ASN A 294 -3.08 13.19 9.02
C ASN A 294 -4.48 13.12 8.36
N TRP A 295 -5.51 13.06 9.18
CA TRP A 295 -6.91 13.13 8.75
C TRP A 295 -7.64 14.25 9.49
N ASN A 296 -7.94 15.33 8.78
CA ASN A 296 -8.69 16.47 9.31
C ASN A 296 -8.13 17.04 10.63
N GLY A 297 -6.80 17.13 10.73
CA GLY A 297 -6.09 17.62 11.92
C GLY A 297 -5.76 16.57 12.98
N GLU A 298 -6.24 15.33 12.82
CA GLU A 298 -5.88 14.19 13.67
C GLU A 298 -4.74 13.38 13.02
N LYS A 299 -3.66 13.19 13.77
CA LYS A 299 -2.52 12.37 13.35
C LYS A 299 -2.84 10.90 13.63
N LEU A 300 -3.09 10.11 12.58
CA LEU A 300 -3.36 8.68 12.68
C LEU A 300 -2.09 7.84 12.54
N ILE A 301 -1.09 8.34 11.79
CA ILE A 301 0.23 7.74 11.63
C ILE A 301 1.23 8.90 11.61
N SER A 302 2.40 8.73 12.23
CA SER A 302 3.42 9.77 12.18
C SER A 302 3.94 10.00 10.75
N GLU A 303 4.14 11.27 10.41
CA GLU A 303 4.65 11.69 9.11
C GLU A 303 5.99 11.04 8.79
N ASP A 304 6.91 10.98 9.76
CA ASP A 304 8.23 10.36 9.58
C ASP A 304 8.12 8.89 9.12
N LEU A 305 7.16 8.12 9.66
CA LEU A 305 6.93 6.73 9.26
C LEU A 305 6.29 6.62 7.86
N ILE A 306 5.41 7.56 7.50
CA ILE A 306 4.88 7.63 6.13
C ILE A 306 6.00 7.95 5.15
N GLU A 307 6.84 8.94 5.46
CA GLU A 307 8.00 9.29 4.62
C GLU A 307 8.96 8.11 4.47
N GLU A 308 9.26 7.39 5.55
CA GLU A 308 10.11 6.21 5.48
C GLU A 308 9.49 5.09 4.63
N ALA A 309 8.18 4.88 4.73
CA ALA A 309 7.47 3.84 4.00
C ALA A 309 7.50 4.03 2.47
N ILE A 310 7.65 5.25 2.00
CA ILE A 310 7.71 5.59 0.57
C ILE A 310 9.14 5.94 0.09
N GLN A 311 10.18 5.64 0.87
CA GLN A 311 11.55 5.73 0.39
C GLN A 311 11.95 4.49 -0.40
N PRO A 312 12.78 4.64 -1.45
CA PRO A 312 13.35 3.51 -2.18
C PRO A 312 14.17 2.60 -1.27
N SER A 313 13.92 1.29 -1.32
CA SER A 313 14.77 0.33 -0.63
C SER A 313 16.14 0.20 -1.33
N ALA A 314 17.15 -0.19 -0.56
CA ALA A 314 18.49 -0.40 -1.10
C ALA A 314 18.57 -1.51 -2.17
N THR A 315 17.59 -2.43 -2.19
CA THR A 315 17.55 -3.57 -3.10
C THR A 315 16.58 -3.39 -4.29
N ASN A 316 15.72 -2.37 -4.24
CA ASN A 316 14.80 -2.05 -5.32
C ASN A 316 14.34 -0.57 -5.24
N SER A 317 14.85 0.26 -6.13
CA SER A 317 14.50 1.69 -6.17
C SER A 317 13.02 1.98 -6.43
N ASN A 318 12.27 1.03 -6.98
CA ASN A 318 10.85 1.17 -7.22
C ASN A 318 9.97 0.56 -6.09
N TYR A 319 10.54 0.28 -4.90
CA TYR A 319 9.78 -0.34 -3.82
C TYR A 319 10.24 0.16 -2.44
N GLY A 320 9.28 0.62 -1.65
CA GLY A 320 9.45 0.98 -0.25
C GLY A 320 8.81 -0.09 0.68
N TYR A 321 8.19 0.33 1.78
CA TYR A 321 7.48 -0.56 2.69
C TYR A 321 6.12 -0.97 2.09
N MET A 322 6.15 -1.94 1.18
CA MET A 322 4.98 -2.46 0.45
C MET A 322 4.20 -1.42 -0.37
N TRP A 323 4.86 -0.33 -0.73
CA TRP A 323 4.44 0.63 -1.73
C TRP A 323 5.35 0.56 -2.95
N TRP A 324 4.77 0.64 -4.13
CA TRP A 324 5.50 0.85 -5.37
C TRP A 324 5.80 2.33 -5.54
N LEU A 325 6.98 2.65 -6.08
CA LEU A 325 7.46 4.01 -6.26
C LEU A 325 7.72 4.27 -7.75
N ASN A 326 7.36 5.44 -8.23
CA ASN A 326 7.66 5.86 -9.61
C ASN A 326 9.11 6.39 -9.76
N ALA A 327 9.97 6.10 -8.81
CA ALA A 327 11.38 6.46 -8.81
C ALA A 327 12.13 5.87 -10.02
N ASP A 328 13.35 6.37 -10.27
CA ASP A 328 14.20 5.84 -11.34
C ASP A 328 14.41 4.33 -11.20
N GLY A 329 14.06 3.59 -12.25
CA GLY A 329 14.16 2.14 -12.24
C GLY A 329 13.31 1.47 -13.32
N PRO A 330 13.26 0.13 -13.34
CA PRO A 330 12.60 -0.61 -14.43
C PRO A 330 11.08 -0.51 -14.43
N ARG A 331 10.47 0.01 -13.35
CA ARG A 331 9.02 0.20 -13.23
C ARG A 331 8.58 1.66 -13.26
N GLN A 332 9.48 2.58 -13.58
CA GLN A 332 9.14 3.98 -13.74
C GLN A 332 8.18 4.19 -14.90
N TRP A 333 7.08 4.88 -14.66
CA TRP A 333 6.20 5.42 -15.71
C TRP A 333 6.85 6.64 -16.35
N LYS A 334 7.00 6.62 -17.64
CA LYS A 334 7.70 7.67 -18.40
C LYS A 334 6.89 8.97 -18.41
N ASN A 335 7.60 10.10 -18.25
CA ASN A 335 7.02 11.46 -18.26
C ASN A 335 6.02 11.71 -17.12
N ILE A 336 6.06 10.92 -16.08
CA ILE A 336 5.26 11.05 -14.85
C ILE A 336 6.19 11.40 -13.70
N ASP A 337 5.69 12.21 -12.74
CA ASP A 337 6.48 12.65 -11.59
C ASP A 337 7.05 11.46 -10.81
N LYS A 338 8.33 11.56 -10.42
CA LYS A 338 9.04 10.48 -9.75
C LYS A 338 8.65 10.28 -8.30
N ASP A 339 8.03 11.30 -7.70
CA ASP A 339 7.61 11.27 -6.31
C ASP A 339 6.23 10.60 -6.12
N ILE A 340 5.60 10.18 -7.21
CA ILE A 340 4.38 9.39 -7.17
C ILE A 340 4.67 8.00 -6.60
N PHE A 341 3.84 7.57 -5.67
CA PHE A 341 3.84 6.21 -5.15
C PHE A 341 2.46 5.57 -5.28
N TYR A 342 2.44 4.23 -5.30
CA TYR A 342 1.19 3.54 -5.57
C TYR A 342 1.14 2.14 -4.96
N ALA A 343 -0.06 1.74 -4.53
CA ALA A 343 -0.40 0.35 -4.27
C ALA A 343 -0.90 -0.30 -5.55
N ALA A 344 -0.46 -1.52 -5.85
CA ALA A 344 -0.82 -2.25 -7.07
C ALA A 344 -1.28 -3.67 -6.75
N GLY A 345 -2.39 -4.10 -7.35
CA GLY A 345 -2.97 -5.42 -7.18
C GLY A 345 -3.30 -6.09 -8.52
N PHE A 346 -3.28 -7.42 -8.51
CA PHE A 346 -3.65 -8.26 -9.64
C PHE A 346 -4.98 -7.80 -10.26
N GLY A 347 -5.06 -7.78 -11.59
CA GLY A 347 -6.24 -7.35 -12.33
C GLY A 347 -6.40 -5.83 -12.44
N GLY A 348 -5.34 -5.03 -12.18
CA GLY A 348 -5.37 -3.59 -12.39
C GLY A 348 -6.11 -2.81 -11.29
N ASN A 349 -5.93 -3.24 -10.06
CA ASN A 349 -6.38 -2.52 -8.89
C ASN A 349 -5.24 -1.63 -8.39
N PHE A 350 -5.45 -0.31 -8.37
CA PHE A 350 -4.42 0.63 -7.95
C PHE A 350 -4.99 1.68 -6.99
N ILE A 351 -4.13 2.13 -6.07
CA ILE A 351 -4.25 3.41 -5.37
C ILE A 351 -3.00 4.18 -5.73
N ILE A 352 -3.12 5.28 -6.46
CA ILE A 352 -2.00 6.12 -6.90
C ILE A 352 -2.09 7.43 -6.14
N VAL A 353 -0.99 7.88 -5.57
CA VAL A 353 -0.91 9.09 -4.75
C VAL A 353 0.13 10.02 -5.34
N ASP A 354 -0.29 11.21 -5.71
CA ASP A 354 0.54 12.34 -6.12
C ASP A 354 0.36 13.48 -5.11
N ARG A 355 1.32 13.61 -4.20
CA ARG A 355 1.29 14.65 -3.17
C ARG A 355 1.55 16.04 -3.73
N LYS A 356 2.32 16.15 -4.82
CA LYS A 356 2.65 17.42 -5.45
C LYS A 356 1.43 18.07 -6.09
N GLU A 357 0.61 17.26 -6.75
CA GLU A 357 -0.62 17.71 -7.38
C GLU A 357 -1.86 17.52 -6.49
N ASN A 358 -1.70 17.04 -5.25
CA ASN A 358 -2.81 16.68 -4.36
C ASN A 358 -3.85 15.81 -5.06
N LEU A 359 -3.38 14.78 -5.78
CA LEU A 359 -4.23 13.85 -6.51
C LEU A 359 -4.18 12.46 -5.84
N VAL A 360 -5.36 11.85 -5.72
CA VAL A 360 -5.51 10.42 -5.42
C VAL A 360 -6.31 9.80 -6.54
N ILE A 361 -5.78 8.75 -7.16
CA ILE A 361 -6.43 8.05 -8.26
C ILE A 361 -6.60 6.59 -7.86
N VAL A 362 -7.82 6.09 -7.90
CA VAL A 362 -8.12 4.68 -7.67
C VAL A 362 -8.68 4.07 -8.93
N THR A 363 -8.09 2.95 -9.37
CA THR A 363 -8.63 2.15 -10.46
C THR A 363 -8.96 0.75 -10.00
N ARG A 364 -9.98 0.17 -10.61
CA ARG A 364 -10.40 -1.22 -10.44
C ARG A 364 -10.56 -1.86 -11.82
N TRP A 365 -9.94 -3.02 -11.98
CA TRP A 365 -10.10 -3.88 -13.17
C TRP A 365 -9.70 -3.19 -14.49
N LEU A 366 -8.75 -2.28 -14.44
CA LEU A 366 -8.05 -1.75 -15.61
C LEU A 366 -6.99 -2.78 -16.05
N GLU A 367 -6.89 -3.05 -17.36
CA GLU A 367 -5.83 -3.95 -17.88
C GLU A 367 -4.44 -3.50 -17.41
N PRO A 368 -3.69 -4.33 -16.64
CA PRO A 368 -2.44 -3.91 -16.00
C PRO A 368 -1.40 -3.36 -16.96
N SER A 369 -1.35 -3.86 -18.19
CA SER A 369 -0.43 -3.36 -19.23
C SER A 369 -0.79 -1.95 -19.72
N LYS A 370 -1.95 -1.43 -19.35
CA LYS A 370 -2.48 -0.14 -19.76
C LYS A 370 -2.37 0.95 -18.68
N ILE A 371 -1.81 0.64 -17.51
CA ILE A 371 -1.78 1.58 -16.39
C ILE A 371 -0.93 2.82 -16.71
N GLU A 372 0.25 2.66 -17.33
CA GLU A 372 1.12 3.79 -17.69
C GLU A 372 0.42 4.74 -18.66
N GLU A 373 -0.22 4.20 -19.70
CA GLU A 373 -0.96 4.99 -20.67
C GLU A 373 -2.15 5.71 -20.02
N PHE A 374 -2.86 5.05 -19.11
CA PHE A 374 -3.94 5.66 -18.34
C PHE A 374 -3.43 6.83 -17.49
N VAL A 375 -2.34 6.64 -16.75
CA VAL A 375 -1.76 7.68 -15.89
C VAL A 375 -1.29 8.86 -16.74
N GLN A 376 -0.65 8.62 -17.89
CA GLN A 376 -0.27 9.70 -18.81
C GLN A 376 -1.47 10.54 -19.26
N LYS A 377 -2.66 9.94 -19.46
CA LYS A 377 -3.89 10.67 -19.81
C LYS A 377 -4.48 11.48 -18.66
N ILE A 378 -4.10 11.22 -17.43
CA ILE A 378 -4.48 12.04 -16.25
C ILE A 378 -3.73 13.36 -16.25
N TYR A 379 -2.48 13.39 -16.76
CA TYR A 379 -1.59 14.57 -16.72
C TYR A 379 -1.49 15.30 -18.06
N ASN A 380 -2.19 14.86 -19.12
CA ASN A 380 -2.30 15.55 -20.42
C ASN A 380 -3.52 16.47 -20.44
#